data_e11cb5e3be828f5da444ab8e6e39f129
#
_entry.id   e11cb5e3be828f5da444ab8e6e39f129
#
_cell.length_a   1.000
_cell.length_b   1.000
_cell.length_c   1.000
_cell.angle_alpha   90.00
_cell.angle_beta   90.00
_cell.angle_gamma   90.00
#
_symmetry.space_group_name_H-M   'P 1'
#
loop_
_entity.id
_entity.type
_entity.pdbx_description
1 polymer ?
#
loop_
_entity_poly.entity_id
_entity_poly.type
_entity_poly.pdbx_seq_one_letter_code
_entity_poly.pdbx_strand_id
1 'polypeptide(L)'
;AGAGVGLGLSFPLIAEIVATFLGISSSLVLELIILLICLLIITTSAYLGITKGIKRLSNINIGLLGLLLIFILIAGPTSYILLNSLDVLLVYGTKFIQMSTYVGDKFVQDWTVFYWAWWLALAPYLGVFFVNISNGRSLKELILGTILIGGFGSVIHFLILGNYSLHLFENDILNLPDLYASEKPTKVIVDVILTLPMNYLILFLYGLISIIFLCTTYDSCAFILSRTAMSRSDISPSKILRIIFSILLVIQPAILMYLGGVNTVKWMLVITAIPLIFINILLIGYIIKNVQKIW
;
A
#
# COMPACT_ATOMS: atom_id res chain seq x y z
N ALA A 1 14.01 -1.36 2.62
CA ALA A 1 13.11 -2.27 3.35
C ALA A 1 11.66 -1.82 3.22
N GLY A 2 11.23 -0.68 3.80
CA GLY A 2 9.83 -0.26 3.84
C GLY A 2 9.13 -0.21 2.48
N ALA A 3 9.78 0.34 1.44
CA ALA A 3 9.24 0.34 0.10
C ALA A 3 9.18 -1.10 -0.49
N GLY A 4 10.21 -1.92 -0.31
CA GLY A 4 10.22 -3.30 -0.82
C GLY A 4 9.11 -4.19 -0.26
N VAL A 5 8.67 -3.96 0.98
CA VAL A 5 7.57 -4.71 1.60
C VAL A 5 6.25 -4.54 0.84
N GLY A 6 5.94 -3.33 0.39
CA GLY A 6 4.74 -3.11 -0.42
C GLY A 6 4.72 -3.96 -1.69
N LEU A 7 5.87 -4.14 -2.38
CA LEU A 7 6.00 -5.09 -3.49
C LEU A 7 5.69 -6.51 -3.03
N GLY A 8 6.36 -6.97 -1.95
CA GLY A 8 6.18 -8.31 -1.43
C GLY A 8 4.72 -8.67 -1.06
N LEU A 9 3.89 -7.66 -0.74
CA LEU A 9 2.47 -7.86 -0.47
C LEU A 9 1.58 -7.73 -1.72
N SER A 10 1.98 -6.92 -2.70
CA SER A 10 1.13 -6.57 -3.83
C SER A 10 1.23 -7.54 -5.01
N PHE A 11 2.43 -8.03 -5.35
CA PHE A 11 2.54 -8.91 -6.51
C PHE A 11 1.94 -10.30 -6.32
N PRO A 12 1.90 -10.91 -5.10
CA PRO A 12 1.14 -12.14 -4.90
C PRO A 12 -0.35 -11.97 -5.18
N LEU A 13 -0.93 -10.80 -4.84
CA LEU A 13 -2.32 -10.50 -5.16
C LEU A 13 -2.55 -10.40 -6.67
N ILE A 14 -1.68 -9.72 -7.40
CA ILE A 14 -1.77 -9.64 -8.86
C ILE A 14 -1.61 -11.03 -9.49
N ALA A 15 -0.70 -11.84 -8.96
CA ALA A 15 -0.50 -13.21 -9.42
C ALA A 15 -1.75 -14.08 -9.19
N GLU A 16 -2.43 -13.93 -8.03
CA GLU A 16 -3.68 -14.61 -7.72
C GLU A 16 -4.80 -14.22 -8.70
N ILE A 17 -4.92 -12.93 -9.00
CA ILE A 17 -5.88 -12.43 -9.99
C ILE A 17 -5.60 -13.06 -11.37
N VAL A 18 -4.36 -13.06 -11.81
CA VAL A 18 -3.96 -13.66 -13.10
C VAL A 18 -4.19 -15.16 -13.12
N ALA A 19 -3.85 -15.86 -12.03
CA ALA A 19 -4.10 -17.29 -11.87
C ALA A 19 -5.58 -17.63 -12.00
N THR A 20 -6.45 -16.82 -11.40
CA THR A 20 -7.92 -16.97 -11.48
C THR A 20 -8.42 -16.83 -12.92
N PHE A 21 -7.91 -15.87 -13.70
CA PHE A 21 -8.25 -15.72 -15.11
C PHE A 21 -7.77 -16.89 -15.98
N LEU A 22 -6.61 -17.45 -15.64
CA LEU A 22 -6.04 -18.59 -16.38
C LEU A 22 -6.62 -19.95 -15.93
N GLY A 23 -7.42 -19.99 -14.86
CA GLY A 23 -7.95 -21.22 -14.30
C GLY A 23 -6.88 -22.14 -13.69
N ILE A 24 -5.77 -21.57 -13.19
CA ILE A 24 -4.66 -22.30 -12.58
C ILE A 24 -4.48 -21.88 -11.12
N SER A 25 -3.74 -22.66 -10.34
CA SER A 25 -3.37 -22.28 -8.99
C SER A 25 -2.22 -21.25 -9.01
N SER A 26 -2.28 -20.26 -8.13
CA SER A 26 -1.18 -19.31 -7.94
C SER A 26 0.05 -20.02 -7.37
N SER A 27 1.18 -19.82 -8.03
CA SER A 27 2.46 -20.44 -7.69
C SER A 27 3.57 -19.38 -7.54
N LEU A 28 4.63 -19.73 -6.82
CA LEU A 28 5.81 -18.88 -6.69
C LEU A 28 6.39 -18.47 -8.08
N VAL A 29 6.33 -19.38 -9.05
CA VAL A 29 6.80 -19.09 -10.41
C VAL A 29 5.96 -17.98 -11.05
N LEU A 30 4.63 -18.04 -10.92
CA LEU A 30 3.73 -17.00 -11.43
C LEU A 30 3.99 -15.66 -10.71
N GLU A 31 4.15 -15.68 -9.39
CA GLU A 31 4.48 -14.51 -8.58
C GLU A 31 5.78 -13.84 -9.08
N LEU A 32 6.82 -14.64 -9.35
CA LEU A 32 8.10 -14.13 -9.88
C LEU A 32 7.98 -13.58 -11.31
N ILE A 33 7.15 -14.21 -12.17
CA ILE A 33 6.87 -13.69 -13.52
C ILE A 33 6.18 -12.32 -13.43
N ILE A 34 5.16 -12.19 -12.58
CA ILE A 34 4.47 -10.90 -12.37
C ILE A 34 5.43 -9.84 -11.83
N LEU A 35 6.29 -10.21 -10.87
CA LEU A 35 7.32 -9.33 -10.35
C LEU A 35 8.26 -8.84 -11.45
N LEU A 36 8.68 -9.73 -12.34
CA LEU A 36 9.56 -9.40 -13.48
C LEU A 36 8.85 -8.44 -14.46
N ILE A 37 7.58 -8.68 -14.76
CA ILE A 37 6.78 -7.79 -15.61
C ILE A 37 6.67 -6.39 -14.97
N CYS A 38 6.35 -6.32 -13.67
CA CYS A 38 6.31 -5.05 -12.94
C CYS A 38 7.68 -4.35 -12.97
N LEU A 39 8.77 -5.07 -12.78
CA LEU A 39 10.12 -4.52 -12.88
C LEU A 39 10.40 -3.93 -14.27
N LEU A 40 10.02 -4.63 -15.34
CA LEU A 40 10.18 -4.14 -16.70
C LEU A 40 9.37 -2.85 -16.93
N ILE A 41 8.15 -2.76 -16.43
CA ILE A 41 7.32 -1.55 -16.52
C ILE A 41 8.00 -0.39 -15.76
N ILE A 42 8.44 -0.61 -14.52
CA ILE A 42 9.07 0.41 -13.68
C ILE A 42 10.39 0.88 -14.29
N THR A 43 11.26 -0.02 -14.75
CA THR A 43 12.55 0.32 -15.35
C THR A 43 12.37 1.06 -16.68
N THR A 44 11.38 0.67 -17.49
CA THR A 44 11.03 1.37 -18.73
C THR A 44 10.54 2.77 -18.44
N SER A 45 9.67 2.94 -17.44
CA SER A 45 9.21 4.27 -16.99
C SER A 45 10.37 5.13 -16.50
N ALA A 46 11.27 4.56 -15.70
CA ALA A 46 12.47 5.24 -15.22
C ALA A 46 13.41 5.68 -16.36
N TYR A 47 13.58 4.85 -17.38
CA TYR A 47 14.39 5.15 -18.57
C TYR A 47 13.79 6.27 -19.41
N LEU A 48 12.48 6.24 -19.65
CA LEU A 48 11.77 7.24 -20.47
C LEU A 48 11.68 8.58 -19.74
N GLY A 49 11.83 8.62 -18.42
CA GLY A 49 11.79 9.86 -17.63
C GLY A 49 10.41 10.52 -17.59
N ILE A 50 9.35 9.72 -17.64
CA ILE A 50 7.95 10.17 -17.81
C ILE A 50 7.36 10.67 -16.49
N THR A 51 7.93 11.72 -15.89
CA THR A 51 7.37 12.32 -14.66
C THR A 51 5.94 12.85 -14.85
N LYS A 52 5.62 13.42 -16.02
CA LYS A 52 4.26 13.86 -16.36
C LYS A 52 3.31 12.66 -16.58
N GLY A 53 3.80 11.57 -17.14
CA GLY A 53 3.04 10.35 -17.38
C GLY A 53 2.61 9.66 -16.10
N ILE A 54 3.50 9.57 -15.12
CA ILE A 54 3.23 8.96 -13.81
C ILE A 54 2.13 9.72 -13.07
N LYS A 55 2.20 11.05 -13.03
CA LYS A 55 1.15 11.87 -12.43
C LYS A 55 -0.21 11.62 -13.10
N ARG A 56 -0.24 11.55 -14.42
CA ARG A 56 -1.48 11.28 -15.16
C ARG A 56 -2.01 9.87 -14.86
N LEU A 57 -1.13 8.88 -14.84
CA LEU A 57 -1.48 7.50 -14.55
C LEU A 57 -1.98 7.35 -13.11
N SER A 58 -1.36 8.01 -12.14
CA SER A 58 -1.83 8.05 -10.74
C SER A 58 -3.21 8.69 -10.61
N ASN A 59 -3.47 9.80 -11.32
CA ASN A 59 -4.79 10.43 -11.31
C ASN A 59 -5.87 9.52 -11.92
N ILE A 60 -5.56 8.82 -13.00
CA ILE A 60 -6.46 7.81 -13.59
C ILE A 60 -6.73 6.71 -12.58
N ASN A 61 -5.70 6.23 -11.88
CA ASN A 61 -5.84 5.17 -10.89
C ASN A 61 -6.77 5.56 -9.73
N ILE A 62 -6.65 6.79 -9.22
CA ILE A 62 -7.55 7.32 -8.19
C ILE A 62 -8.99 7.35 -8.72
N GLY A 63 -9.20 7.79 -9.96
CA GLY A 63 -10.51 7.79 -10.60
C GLY A 63 -11.09 6.38 -10.75
N LEU A 64 -10.29 5.42 -11.19
CA LEU A 64 -10.70 4.01 -11.33
C LEU A 64 -11.02 3.38 -9.97
N LEU A 65 -10.20 3.65 -8.94
CA LEU A 65 -10.48 3.18 -7.58
C LEU A 65 -11.78 3.78 -7.03
N GLY A 66 -11.99 5.08 -7.21
CA GLY A 66 -13.23 5.74 -6.81
C GLY A 66 -14.46 5.14 -7.50
N LEU A 67 -14.36 4.89 -8.81
CA LEU A 67 -15.42 4.25 -9.58
C LEU A 67 -15.69 2.82 -9.10
N LEU A 68 -14.66 2.06 -8.81
CA LEU A 68 -14.78 0.72 -8.23
C LEU A 68 -15.49 0.74 -6.87
N LEU A 69 -15.09 1.64 -5.96
CA LEU A 69 -15.72 1.76 -4.64
C LEU A 69 -17.19 2.18 -4.73
N ILE A 70 -17.52 3.11 -5.62
CA ILE A 70 -18.91 3.51 -5.89
C ILE A 70 -19.70 2.32 -6.44
N PHE A 71 -19.11 1.55 -7.37
CA PHE A 71 -19.76 0.35 -7.89
C PHE A 71 -20.06 -0.67 -6.79
N ILE A 72 -19.08 -0.97 -5.92
CA ILE A 72 -19.26 -1.90 -4.79
C ILE A 72 -20.36 -1.39 -3.84
N LEU A 73 -20.39 -0.09 -3.57
CA LEU A 73 -21.40 0.53 -2.72
C LEU A 73 -22.83 0.39 -3.30
N ILE A 74 -22.98 0.56 -4.62
CA ILE A 74 -24.28 0.49 -5.30
C ILE A 74 -24.72 -0.96 -5.55
N ALA A 75 -23.79 -1.82 -5.97
CA ALA A 75 -24.07 -3.21 -6.33
C ALA A 75 -24.14 -4.14 -5.10
N GLY A 76 -23.53 -3.74 -4.01
CA GLY A 76 -23.55 -4.44 -2.72
C GLY A 76 -24.74 -4.02 -1.83
N PRO A 77 -24.75 -4.46 -0.57
CA PRO A 77 -25.76 -4.12 0.42
C PRO A 77 -25.56 -2.70 0.95
N THR A 78 -25.92 -1.69 0.15
CA THR A 78 -25.68 -0.27 0.41
C THR A 78 -26.06 0.16 1.81
N SER A 79 -27.28 -0.21 2.28
CA SER A 79 -27.77 0.16 3.61
C SER A 79 -26.90 -0.40 4.73
N TYR A 80 -26.50 -1.67 4.61
CA TYR A 80 -25.60 -2.32 5.57
C TYR A 80 -24.23 -1.62 5.58
N ILE A 81 -23.64 -1.39 4.41
CA ILE A 81 -22.33 -0.74 4.29
C ILE A 81 -22.36 0.66 4.94
N LEU A 82 -23.39 1.46 4.68
CA LEU A 82 -23.47 2.82 5.21
C LEU A 82 -23.70 2.85 6.73
N LEU A 83 -24.66 2.04 7.24
CA LEU A 83 -24.98 2.01 8.66
C LEU A 83 -23.80 1.46 9.47
N ASN A 84 -23.23 0.33 9.05
CA ASN A 84 -22.09 -0.26 9.74
C ASN A 84 -20.85 0.63 9.65
N SER A 85 -20.68 1.41 8.57
CA SER A 85 -19.61 2.39 8.46
C SER A 85 -19.68 3.47 9.53
N LEU A 86 -20.89 3.94 9.90
CA LEU A 86 -21.06 4.90 10.99
C LEU A 86 -20.66 4.29 12.33
N ASP A 87 -21.08 3.07 12.61
CA ASP A 87 -20.72 2.36 13.84
C ASP A 87 -19.20 2.11 13.94
N VAL A 88 -18.56 1.69 12.84
CA VAL A 88 -17.10 1.52 12.77
C VAL A 88 -16.38 2.85 13.03
N LEU A 89 -16.84 3.97 12.45
CA LEU A 89 -16.24 5.28 12.69
C LEU A 89 -16.41 5.76 14.13
N LEU A 90 -17.55 5.50 14.76
CA LEU A 90 -17.79 5.80 16.18
C LEU A 90 -16.89 4.98 17.09
N VAL A 91 -16.76 3.67 16.82
CA VAL A 91 -15.85 2.79 17.58
C VAL A 91 -14.41 3.21 17.38
N TYR A 92 -14.00 3.49 16.14
CA TYR A 92 -12.65 3.96 15.83
C TYR A 92 -12.33 5.28 16.56
N GLY A 93 -13.24 6.26 16.56
CA GLY A 93 -13.03 7.52 17.25
C GLY A 93 -12.98 7.40 18.77
N THR A 94 -13.86 6.58 19.37
CA THR A 94 -13.96 6.42 20.84
C THR A 94 -12.88 5.49 21.42
N LYS A 95 -12.44 4.49 20.66
CA LYS A 95 -11.47 3.48 21.11
C LYS A 95 -10.10 3.61 20.44
N PHE A 96 -9.83 4.72 19.74
CA PHE A 96 -8.60 4.91 18.96
C PHE A 96 -7.32 4.63 19.75
N ILE A 97 -7.19 5.21 20.95
CA ILE A 97 -6.01 5.01 21.80
C ILE A 97 -5.90 3.55 22.25
N GLN A 98 -7.01 2.95 22.69
CA GLN A 98 -7.03 1.55 23.12
C GLN A 98 -6.61 0.63 21.98
N MET A 99 -7.17 0.81 20.79
CA MET A 99 -6.85 0.00 19.61
C MET A 99 -5.40 0.19 19.16
N SER A 100 -4.86 1.41 19.29
CA SER A 100 -3.49 1.72 18.89
C SER A 100 -2.42 1.18 19.84
N THR A 101 -2.77 0.93 21.11
CA THR A 101 -1.84 0.48 22.16
C THR A 101 -2.03 -0.97 22.59
N TYR A 102 -3.08 -1.63 22.12
CA TYR A 102 -3.35 -3.02 22.43
C TYR A 102 -2.42 -3.97 21.64
N VAL A 103 -1.78 -4.90 22.33
CA VAL A 103 -0.80 -5.85 21.77
C VAL A 103 -1.10 -7.31 22.18
N GLY A 104 -2.34 -7.58 22.65
CA GLY A 104 -2.69 -8.87 23.27
C GLY A 104 -2.76 -10.07 22.33
N ASP A 105 -3.40 -9.90 21.16
CA ASP A 105 -3.73 -11.01 20.25
C ASP A 105 -2.71 -11.20 19.14
N LYS A 106 -2.57 -12.43 18.68
CA LYS A 106 -1.67 -12.76 17.56
C LYS A 106 -1.99 -11.96 16.30
N PHE A 107 -3.27 -11.76 15.99
CA PHE A 107 -3.68 -10.95 14.83
C PHE A 107 -3.16 -9.51 14.95
N VAL A 108 -3.29 -8.91 16.13
CA VAL A 108 -2.79 -7.55 16.41
C VAL A 108 -1.27 -7.49 16.30
N GLN A 109 -0.56 -8.49 16.81
CA GLN A 109 0.90 -8.57 16.68
C GLN A 109 1.33 -8.70 15.22
N ASP A 110 0.66 -9.53 14.46
CA ASP A 110 0.98 -9.81 13.05
C ASP A 110 0.64 -8.64 12.11
N TRP A 111 -0.32 -7.79 12.48
CA TRP A 111 -0.81 -6.71 11.60
C TRP A 111 -0.61 -5.31 12.19
N THR A 112 -1.08 -5.02 13.39
CA THR A 112 -0.97 -3.67 13.96
C THR A 112 0.48 -3.29 14.22
N VAL A 113 1.27 -4.18 14.85
CA VAL A 113 2.70 -3.94 15.09
C VAL A 113 3.46 -3.83 13.77
N PHE A 114 3.14 -4.69 12.82
CA PHE A 114 3.72 -4.64 11.48
C PHE A 114 3.42 -3.31 10.76
N TYR A 115 2.18 -2.83 10.76
CA TYR A 115 1.84 -1.55 10.12
C TYR A 115 2.49 -0.35 10.81
N TRP A 116 2.57 -0.33 12.15
CA TRP A 116 3.33 0.68 12.88
C TRP A 116 4.81 0.68 12.47
N ALA A 117 5.44 -0.48 12.44
CA ALA A 117 6.82 -0.63 12.00
C ALA A 117 7.00 -0.15 10.55
N TRP A 118 6.04 -0.46 9.68
CA TRP A 118 6.08 -0.04 8.27
C TRP A 118 6.05 1.48 8.11
N TRP A 119 5.12 2.14 8.78
CA TRP A 119 5.02 3.59 8.73
C TRP A 119 6.23 4.28 9.37
N LEU A 120 6.74 3.78 10.47
CA LEU A 120 7.97 4.29 11.10
C LEU A 120 9.19 4.12 10.19
N ALA A 121 9.27 3.00 9.47
CA ALA A 121 10.35 2.77 8.51
C ALA A 121 10.24 3.65 7.26
N LEU A 122 9.03 4.03 6.86
CA LEU A 122 8.80 4.90 5.71
C LEU A 122 8.89 6.39 6.04
N ALA A 123 8.67 6.81 7.29
CA ALA A 123 8.51 8.22 7.65
C ALA A 123 9.66 9.13 7.18
N PRO A 124 10.96 8.83 7.38
CA PRO A 124 12.04 9.68 6.90
C PRO A 124 12.07 9.81 5.38
N TYR A 125 11.76 8.70 4.68
CA TYR A 125 11.70 8.65 3.23
C TYR A 125 10.52 9.46 2.69
N LEU A 126 9.32 9.30 3.26
CA LEU A 126 8.14 10.06 2.88
C LEU A 126 8.31 11.55 3.15
N GLY A 127 9.02 11.93 4.22
CA GLY A 127 9.36 13.32 4.48
C GLY A 127 10.13 13.96 3.31
N VAL A 128 11.15 13.28 2.79
CA VAL A 128 11.89 13.74 1.60
C VAL A 128 10.98 13.82 0.38
N PHE A 129 10.08 12.86 0.19
CA PHE A 129 9.11 12.87 -0.90
C PHE A 129 8.17 14.08 -0.82
N PHE A 130 7.55 14.30 0.33
CA PHE A 130 6.61 15.40 0.53
C PHE A 130 7.25 16.76 0.32
N VAL A 131 8.48 16.98 0.80
CA VAL A 131 9.22 18.23 0.55
C VAL A 131 9.40 18.47 -0.96
N ASN A 132 9.67 17.41 -1.74
CA ASN A 132 9.90 17.56 -3.17
C ASN A 132 8.63 17.89 -3.99
N ILE A 133 7.44 17.45 -3.52
CA ILE A 133 6.18 17.65 -4.25
C ILE A 133 5.35 18.82 -3.71
N SER A 134 5.73 19.43 -2.58
CA SER A 134 4.94 20.46 -1.89
C SER A 134 5.42 21.89 -2.16
N ASN A 135 6.23 22.12 -3.19
CA ASN A 135 6.69 23.45 -3.55
C ASN A 135 5.52 24.46 -3.66
N GLY A 136 5.62 25.56 -2.92
CA GLY A 136 4.61 26.62 -2.89
C GLY A 136 3.43 26.37 -1.95
N ARG A 137 3.44 25.28 -1.17
CA ARG A 137 2.42 25.01 -0.13
C ARG A 137 2.93 25.32 1.26
N SER A 138 2.05 25.75 2.15
CA SER A 138 2.38 25.92 3.55
C SER A 138 2.53 24.57 4.26
N LEU A 139 3.30 24.51 5.36
CA LEU A 139 3.45 23.33 6.18
C LEU A 139 2.10 22.83 6.73
N LYS A 140 1.20 23.77 7.08
CA LYS A 140 -0.16 23.45 7.52
C LYS A 140 -0.97 22.71 6.44
N GLU A 141 -0.95 23.20 5.21
CA GLU A 141 -1.63 22.54 4.08
C GLU A 141 -1.06 21.15 3.79
N LEU A 142 0.26 21.01 3.91
CA LEU A 142 0.93 19.72 3.73
C LEU A 142 0.48 18.71 4.79
N ILE A 143 0.53 19.09 6.07
CA ILE A 143 0.15 18.21 7.19
C ILE A 143 -1.33 17.84 7.10
N LEU A 144 -2.23 18.81 6.95
CA LEU A 144 -3.67 18.56 6.88
C LEU A 144 -4.02 17.76 5.62
N GLY A 145 -3.42 18.07 4.47
CA GLY A 145 -3.65 17.32 3.24
C GLY A 145 -3.22 15.86 3.36
N THR A 146 -2.06 15.60 3.95
CA THR A 146 -1.55 14.25 4.13
C THR A 146 -2.39 13.43 5.11
N ILE A 147 -2.73 14.01 6.27
CA ILE A 147 -3.48 13.30 7.32
C ILE A 147 -4.95 13.13 6.90
N LEU A 148 -5.61 14.20 6.48
CA LEU A 148 -7.05 14.15 6.21
C LEU A 148 -7.35 13.49 4.87
N ILE A 149 -6.72 13.93 3.76
CA ILE A 149 -7.04 13.40 2.43
C ILE A 149 -6.44 12.00 2.25
N GLY A 150 -5.19 11.81 2.65
CA GLY A 150 -4.53 10.50 2.57
C GLY A 150 -5.18 9.48 3.49
N GLY A 151 -5.46 9.85 4.76
CA GLY A 151 -6.15 9.01 5.71
C GLY A 151 -7.57 8.68 5.28
N PHE A 152 -8.33 9.67 4.79
CA PHE A 152 -9.69 9.47 4.31
C PHE A 152 -9.76 8.48 3.14
N GLY A 153 -8.81 8.56 2.19
CA GLY A 153 -8.73 7.60 1.08
C GLY A 153 -8.58 6.15 1.55
N SER A 154 -7.76 5.91 2.58
CA SER A 154 -7.61 4.58 3.17
C SER A 154 -8.86 4.15 3.94
N VAL A 155 -9.41 5.03 4.77
CA VAL A 155 -10.60 4.75 5.57
C VAL A 155 -11.79 4.40 4.70
N ILE A 156 -12.09 5.17 3.64
CA ILE A 156 -13.23 4.89 2.76
C ILE A 156 -13.10 3.55 2.02
N HIS A 157 -11.88 3.16 1.66
CA HIS A 157 -11.63 1.84 1.06
C HIS A 157 -12.02 0.71 2.03
N PHE A 158 -11.58 0.81 3.28
CA PHE A 158 -11.94 -0.20 4.30
C PHE A 158 -13.41 -0.16 4.69
N LEU A 159 -14.03 1.02 4.76
CA LEU A 159 -15.45 1.13 5.07
C LEU A 159 -16.33 0.49 3.99
N ILE A 160 -15.98 0.58 2.72
CA ILE A 160 -16.79 0.02 1.65
C ILE A 160 -16.47 -1.46 1.44
N LEU A 161 -15.23 -1.80 1.11
CA LEU A 161 -14.86 -3.18 0.79
C LEU A 161 -14.83 -4.08 2.04
N GLY A 162 -14.40 -3.55 3.18
CA GLY A 162 -14.39 -4.28 4.45
C GLY A 162 -15.81 -4.60 4.93
N ASN A 163 -16.73 -3.64 4.92
CA ASN A 163 -18.12 -3.89 5.30
C ASN A 163 -18.84 -4.79 4.29
N TYR A 164 -18.51 -4.69 3.00
CA TYR A 164 -19.00 -5.65 2.03
C TYR A 164 -18.56 -7.08 2.40
N SER A 165 -17.29 -7.27 2.73
CA SER A 165 -16.78 -8.58 3.16
C SER A 165 -17.44 -9.08 4.45
N LEU A 166 -17.63 -8.20 5.45
CA LEU A 166 -18.36 -8.56 6.68
C LEU A 166 -19.79 -9.00 6.40
N HIS A 167 -20.49 -8.30 5.50
CA HIS A 167 -21.83 -8.70 5.09
C HIS A 167 -21.87 -10.11 4.48
N LEU A 168 -20.87 -10.47 3.66
CA LEU A 168 -20.77 -11.82 3.10
C LEU A 168 -20.58 -12.87 4.19
N PHE A 169 -19.80 -12.56 5.20
CA PHE A 169 -19.58 -13.46 6.34
C PHE A 169 -20.80 -13.58 7.23
N GLU A 170 -21.44 -12.49 7.62
CA GLU A 170 -22.60 -12.48 8.52
C GLU A 170 -23.85 -13.13 7.91
N ASN A 171 -23.94 -13.18 6.59
CA ASN A 171 -25.03 -13.85 5.88
C ASN A 171 -24.67 -15.25 5.36
N ASP A 172 -23.59 -15.85 5.86
CA ASP A 172 -23.13 -17.20 5.49
C ASP A 172 -22.88 -17.39 3.97
N ILE A 173 -22.63 -16.29 3.23
CA ILE A 173 -22.34 -16.35 1.79
C ILE A 173 -20.89 -16.80 1.57
N LEU A 174 -19.98 -16.33 2.42
CA LEU A 174 -18.56 -16.67 2.35
C LEU A 174 -17.97 -16.77 3.77
N ASN A 175 -17.47 -17.95 4.14
CA ASN A 175 -16.83 -18.15 5.44
C ASN A 175 -15.39 -17.62 5.41
N LEU A 176 -15.22 -16.33 5.66
CA LEU A 176 -13.93 -15.65 5.59
C LEU A 176 -12.90 -16.19 6.59
N PRO A 177 -13.23 -16.51 7.87
CA PRO A 177 -12.27 -17.09 8.80
C PRO A 177 -11.67 -18.41 8.33
N ASP A 178 -12.51 -19.32 7.83
CA ASP A 178 -12.05 -20.62 7.34
C ASP A 178 -11.24 -20.49 6.06
N LEU A 179 -11.65 -19.60 5.14
CA LEU A 179 -10.88 -19.28 3.95
C LEU A 179 -9.51 -18.67 4.31
N TYR A 180 -9.46 -17.76 5.27
CA TYR A 180 -8.20 -17.15 5.72
C TYR A 180 -7.28 -18.15 6.43
N ALA A 181 -7.83 -19.16 7.09
CA ALA A 181 -7.07 -20.22 7.76
C ALA A 181 -6.52 -21.26 6.78
N SER A 182 -7.27 -21.58 5.71
CA SER A 182 -6.97 -22.66 4.76
C SER A 182 -6.26 -22.16 3.49
N GLU A 183 -6.48 -20.92 3.09
CA GLU A 183 -6.02 -20.35 1.84
C GLU A 183 -5.05 -19.18 2.06
N LYS A 184 -4.43 -18.71 0.97
CA LYS A 184 -3.64 -17.47 1.02
C LYS A 184 -4.55 -16.25 1.22
N PRO A 185 -4.15 -15.23 2.01
CA PRO A 185 -4.94 -14.00 2.17
C PRO A 185 -5.30 -13.31 0.85
N THR A 186 -4.47 -13.47 -0.19
CA THR A 186 -4.71 -12.93 -1.53
C THR A 186 -5.87 -13.63 -2.23
N LYS A 187 -6.05 -14.93 -2.01
CA LYS A 187 -7.16 -15.71 -2.54
C LYS A 187 -8.49 -15.27 -1.92
N VAL A 188 -8.50 -15.00 -0.62
CA VAL A 188 -9.70 -14.50 0.07
C VAL A 188 -10.18 -13.18 -0.55
N ILE A 189 -9.25 -12.26 -0.88
CA ILE A 189 -9.60 -10.99 -1.56
C ILE A 189 -10.23 -11.26 -2.93
N VAL A 190 -9.66 -12.17 -3.70
CA VAL A 190 -10.18 -12.53 -5.02
C VAL A 190 -11.58 -13.16 -4.89
N ASP A 191 -11.79 -14.06 -3.94
CA ASP A 191 -13.07 -14.72 -3.72
C ASP A 191 -14.16 -13.71 -3.30
N VAL A 192 -13.84 -12.74 -2.45
CA VAL A 192 -14.75 -11.63 -2.13
C VAL A 192 -15.15 -10.84 -3.38
N ILE A 193 -14.20 -10.52 -4.26
CA ILE A 193 -14.48 -9.77 -5.49
C ILE A 193 -15.33 -10.62 -6.45
N LEU A 194 -15.13 -11.92 -6.51
CA LEU A 194 -15.89 -12.83 -7.37
C LEU A 194 -17.36 -12.97 -6.95
N THR A 195 -17.76 -12.57 -5.75
CA THR A 195 -19.18 -12.51 -5.34
C THR A 195 -19.94 -11.33 -5.92
N LEU A 196 -19.24 -10.32 -6.46
CA LEU A 196 -19.84 -9.12 -7.06
C LEU A 196 -20.48 -9.44 -8.42
N PRO A 197 -21.55 -8.73 -8.83
CA PRO A 197 -22.05 -8.80 -10.20
C PRO A 197 -20.95 -8.38 -11.19
N MET A 198 -20.96 -8.96 -12.39
CA MET A 198 -19.90 -8.76 -13.40
C MET A 198 -18.49 -9.11 -12.88
N ASN A 199 -18.38 -10.10 -12.02
CA ASN A 199 -17.24 -10.49 -11.22
C ASN A 199 -15.89 -10.47 -11.96
N TYR A 200 -15.78 -11.08 -13.14
CA TYR A 200 -14.54 -11.10 -13.92
C TYR A 200 -14.15 -9.71 -14.43
N LEU A 201 -15.12 -8.85 -14.79
CA LEU A 201 -14.83 -7.48 -15.19
C LEU A 201 -14.32 -6.66 -14.00
N ILE A 202 -14.94 -6.82 -12.84
CA ILE A 202 -14.52 -6.13 -11.61
C ILE A 202 -13.17 -6.66 -11.14
N LEU A 203 -12.93 -7.96 -11.23
CA LEU A 203 -11.62 -8.55 -10.92
C LEU A 203 -10.53 -8.02 -11.86
N PHE A 204 -10.82 -7.89 -13.15
CA PHE A 204 -9.90 -7.28 -14.12
C PHE A 204 -9.59 -5.83 -13.76
N LEU A 205 -10.63 -5.03 -13.45
CA LEU A 205 -10.47 -3.64 -13.05
C LEU A 205 -9.64 -3.52 -11.76
N TYR A 206 -9.89 -4.38 -10.78
CA TYR A 206 -9.13 -4.41 -9.53
C TYR A 206 -7.65 -4.78 -9.76
N GLY A 207 -7.39 -5.75 -10.63
CA GLY A 207 -6.03 -6.10 -11.06
C GLY A 207 -5.31 -4.95 -11.78
N LEU A 208 -6.01 -4.26 -12.68
CA LEU A 208 -5.47 -3.10 -13.39
C LEU A 208 -5.12 -1.95 -12.42
N ILE A 209 -6.03 -1.63 -11.48
CA ILE A 209 -5.80 -0.65 -10.41
C ILE A 209 -4.57 -1.04 -9.60
N SER A 210 -4.45 -2.30 -9.21
CA SER A 210 -3.32 -2.83 -8.41
C SER A 210 -1.99 -2.70 -9.14
N ILE A 211 -1.93 -3.03 -10.43
CA ILE A 211 -0.71 -2.90 -11.25
C ILE A 211 -0.31 -1.42 -11.39
N ILE A 212 -1.27 -0.54 -11.72
CA ILE A 212 -0.99 0.90 -11.88
C ILE A 212 -0.50 1.49 -10.56
N PHE A 213 -1.17 1.17 -9.45
CA PHE A 213 -0.78 1.61 -8.11
C PHE A 213 0.64 1.17 -7.77
N LEU A 214 0.94 -0.11 -7.98
CA LEU A 214 2.26 -0.68 -7.77
C LEU A 214 3.33 0.08 -8.57
N CYS A 215 3.16 0.17 -9.90
CA CYS A 215 4.15 0.77 -10.79
C CYS A 215 4.38 2.25 -10.47
N THR A 216 3.33 3.03 -10.19
CA THR A 216 3.46 4.46 -9.89
C THR A 216 4.12 4.71 -8.53
N THR A 217 3.83 3.88 -7.54
CA THR A 217 4.45 3.95 -6.21
C THR A 217 5.94 3.65 -6.30
N TYR A 218 6.32 2.57 -6.99
CA TYR A 218 7.72 2.14 -7.06
C TYR A 218 8.61 3.00 -7.93
N ASP A 219 8.07 3.56 -9.01
CA ASP A 219 8.83 4.54 -9.79
C ASP A 219 9.12 5.80 -8.96
N SER A 220 8.15 6.24 -8.16
CA SER A 220 8.35 7.33 -7.19
C SER A 220 9.41 6.96 -6.13
N CYS A 221 9.37 5.73 -5.62
CA CYS A 221 10.36 5.21 -4.67
C CYS A 221 11.77 5.18 -5.28
N ALA A 222 11.92 4.66 -6.47
CA ALA A 222 13.20 4.60 -7.18
C ALA A 222 13.76 6.00 -7.45
N PHE A 223 12.89 6.95 -7.83
CA PHE A 223 13.28 8.34 -8.04
C PHE A 223 13.85 8.98 -6.77
N ILE A 224 13.18 8.83 -5.63
CA ILE A 224 13.63 9.46 -4.38
C ILE A 224 14.89 8.81 -3.85
N LEU A 225 14.99 7.47 -3.86
CA LEU A 225 16.21 6.77 -3.45
C LEU A 225 17.40 7.16 -4.31
N SER A 226 17.20 7.29 -5.63
CA SER A 226 18.25 7.75 -6.53
C SER A 226 18.65 9.20 -6.26
N ARG A 227 17.71 10.06 -5.88
CA ARG A 227 17.98 11.46 -5.53
C ARG A 227 18.74 11.59 -4.21
N THR A 228 18.37 10.81 -3.20
CA THR A 228 19.07 10.82 -1.89
C THR A 228 20.49 10.26 -1.97
N ALA A 229 20.78 9.41 -2.96
CA ALA A 229 22.12 8.88 -3.20
C ALA A 229 23.06 9.89 -3.90
N MET A 230 22.57 11.06 -4.31
CA MET A 230 23.39 12.08 -4.99
C MET A 230 23.94 13.10 -4.01
N SER A 231 25.18 13.55 -4.24
CA SER A 231 25.81 14.61 -3.44
C SER A 231 25.21 16.00 -3.69
N ARG A 232 24.52 16.19 -4.82
CA ARG A 232 23.87 17.46 -5.21
C ARG A 232 22.37 17.25 -5.35
N SER A 233 21.58 18.03 -4.62
CA SER A 233 20.12 17.96 -4.62
C SER A 233 19.43 18.79 -5.70
N ASP A 234 20.19 19.65 -6.41
CA ASP A 234 19.70 20.54 -7.46
C ASP A 234 19.58 19.88 -8.84
N ILE A 235 20.19 18.70 -9.01
CA ILE A 235 20.23 17.96 -10.28
C ILE A 235 19.25 16.77 -10.21
N SER A 236 18.53 16.51 -11.30
CA SER A 236 17.72 15.30 -11.42
C SER A 236 18.60 14.05 -11.50
N PRO A 237 18.22 12.93 -10.83
CA PRO A 237 18.99 11.70 -10.90
C PRO A 237 19.07 11.17 -12.35
N SER A 238 20.22 10.60 -12.68
CA SER A 238 20.44 9.99 -13.99
C SER A 238 19.49 8.80 -14.19
N LYS A 239 19.14 8.52 -15.44
CA LYS A 239 18.29 7.38 -15.80
C LYS A 239 18.87 6.05 -15.30
N ILE A 240 20.19 5.89 -15.41
CA ILE A 240 20.90 4.67 -14.96
C ILE A 240 20.73 4.49 -13.45
N LEU A 241 20.92 5.56 -12.66
CA LEU A 241 20.79 5.49 -11.22
C LEU A 241 19.35 5.11 -10.79
N ARG A 242 18.34 5.65 -11.47
CA ARG A 242 16.94 5.27 -11.24
C ARG A 242 16.69 3.79 -11.56
N ILE A 243 17.23 3.27 -12.65
CA ILE A 243 17.12 1.85 -13.01
C ILE A 243 17.79 0.98 -11.94
N ILE A 244 18.99 1.33 -11.48
CA ILE A 244 19.69 0.58 -10.43
C ILE A 244 18.83 0.52 -9.16
N PHE A 245 18.27 1.64 -8.70
CA PHE A 245 17.41 1.65 -7.53
C PHE A 245 16.07 0.92 -7.74
N SER A 246 15.51 0.94 -8.95
CA SER A 246 14.35 0.12 -9.28
C SER A 246 14.63 -1.37 -9.14
N ILE A 247 15.77 -1.81 -9.64
CA ILE A 247 16.22 -3.21 -9.54
C ILE A 247 16.46 -3.60 -8.08
N LEU A 248 17.16 -2.76 -7.30
CA LEU A 248 17.42 -3.01 -5.88
C LEU A 248 16.13 -3.10 -5.05
N LEU A 249 15.15 -2.26 -5.36
CA LEU A 249 13.84 -2.28 -4.69
C LEU A 249 13.07 -3.58 -4.93
N VAL A 250 13.25 -4.20 -6.08
CA VAL A 250 12.55 -5.44 -6.47
C VAL A 250 13.30 -6.69 -5.99
N ILE A 251 14.62 -6.70 -6.06
CA ILE A 251 15.44 -7.86 -5.68
C ILE A 251 15.24 -8.22 -4.20
N GLN A 252 15.20 -7.22 -3.30
CA GLN A 252 15.06 -7.48 -1.87
C GLN A 252 13.79 -8.27 -1.53
N PRO A 253 12.56 -7.82 -1.89
CA PRO A 253 11.35 -8.59 -1.60
C PRO A 253 11.30 -9.92 -2.34
N ALA A 254 11.85 -10.01 -3.56
CA ALA A 254 11.92 -11.26 -4.30
C ALA A 254 12.71 -12.33 -3.55
N ILE A 255 13.90 -11.99 -3.05
CA ILE A 255 14.74 -12.92 -2.26
C ILE A 255 14.00 -13.32 -0.96
N LEU A 256 13.41 -12.36 -0.24
CA LEU A 256 12.73 -12.63 1.01
C LEU A 256 11.49 -13.51 0.81
N MET A 257 10.74 -13.28 -0.28
CA MET A 257 9.60 -14.13 -0.65
C MET A 257 10.05 -15.57 -0.97
N TYR A 258 11.14 -15.72 -1.70
CA TYR A 258 11.71 -17.04 -2.00
C TYR A 258 12.17 -17.78 -0.75
N LEU A 259 12.80 -17.08 0.22
CA LEU A 259 13.37 -17.68 1.43
C LEU A 259 12.32 -18.06 2.47
N GLY A 260 11.19 -17.37 2.56
CA GLY A 260 10.21 -17.66 3.61
C GLY A 260 8.87 -16.93 3.46
N GLY A 261 8.54 -16.51 2.23
CA GLY A 261 7.24 -15.91 1.90
C GLY A 261 6.99 -14.55 2.57
N VAL A 262 5.72 -14.18 2.61
CA VAL A 262 5.25 -12.89 3.14
C VAL A 262 5.70 -12.64 4.59
N ASN A 263 5.73 -13.66 5.42
CA ASN A 263 6.11 -13.51 6.83
C ASN A 263 7.57 -13.05 6.98
N THR A 264 8.49 -13.58 6.18
CA THR A 264 9.89 -13.15 6.18
C THR A 264 10.02 -11.69 5.79
N VAL A 265 9.24 -11.22 4.79
CA VAL A 265 9.21 -9.82 4.39
C VAL A 265 8.71 -8.93 5.54
N LYS A 266 7.67 -9.35 6.27
CA LYS A 266 7.14 -8.65 7.45
C LYS A 266 8.18 -8.54 8.57
N TRP A 267 8.83 -9.64 8.94
CA TRP A 267 9.83 -9.67 10.01
C TRP A 267 11.05 -8.80 9.69
N MET A 268 11.54 -8.84 8.47
CA MET A 268 12.64 -7.97 8.04
C MET A 268 12.31 -6.50 8.17
N LEU A 269 11.05 -6.13 7.91
CA LEU A 269 10.60 -4.75 8.10
C LEU A 269 10.62 -4.34 9.57
N VAL A 270 10.05 -5.18 10.45
CA VAL A 270 10.01 -4.91 11.90
C VAL A 270 11.42 -4.71 12.45
N ILE A 271 12.37 -5.59 12.08
CA ILE A 271 13.79 -5.46 12.49
C ILE A 271 14.38 -4.14 11.95
N THR A 272 14.11 -3.79 10.72
CA THR A 272 14.63 -2.55 10.09
C THR A 272 14.01 -1.29 10.73
N ALA A 273 12.80 -1.38 11.26
CA ALA A 273 12.14 -0.24 11.91
C ALA A 273 12.80 0.15 13.24
N ILE A 274 13.42 -0.78 13.93
CA ILE A 274 14.04 -0.52 15.25
C ILE A 274 15.04 0.66 15.24
N PRO A 275 16.08 0.68 14.38
CA PRO A 275 16.99 1.82 14.32
C PRO A 275 16.30 3.10 13.84
N LEU A 276 15.26 2.99 13.01
CA LEU A 276 14.53 4.15 12.48
C LEU A 276 13.62 4.80 13.53
N ILE A 277 13.21 4.09 14.58
CA ILE A 277 12.52 4.68 15.74
C ILE A 277 13.40 5.75 16.40
N PHE A 278 14.67 5.45 16.62
CA PHE A 278 15.63 6.40 17.21
C PHE A 278 15.80 7.64 16.31
N ILE A 279 15.90 7.44 15.00
CA ILE A 279 16.00 8.54 14.03
C ILE A 279 14.73 9.40 14.08
N ASN A 280 13.53 8.79 14.09
CA ASN A 280 12.28 9.54 14.19
C ASN A 280 12.18 10.33 15.50
N ILE A 281 12.61 9.77 16.64
CA ILE A 281 12.65 10.47 17.93
C ILE A 281 13.58 11.69 17.86
N LEU A 282 14.76 11.54 17.26
CA LEU A 282 15.69 12.66 17.06
C LEU A 282 15.11 13.77 16.16
N LEU A 283 14.41 13.39 15.08
CA LEU A 283 13.73 14.34 14.19
C LEU A 283 12.63 15.10 14.93
N ILE A 284 11.80 14.41 15.72
CA ILE A 284 10.76 15.03 16.55
C ILE A 284 11.39 16.02 17.56
N GLY A 285 12.43 15.59 18.26
CA GLY A 285 13.16 16.43 19.21
C GLY A 285 13.73 17.70 18.53
N TYR A 286 14.28 17.55 17.32
CA TYR A 286 14.76 18.68 16.55
C TYR A 286 13.64 19.66 16.17
N ILE A 287 12.49 19.16 15.73
CA ILE A 287 11.34 20.00 15.38
C ILE A 287 10.84 20.75 16.60
N ILE A 288 10.65 20.08 17.73
CA ILE A 288 10.18 20.72 18.98
C ILE A 288 11.13 21.85 19.40
N LYS A 289 12.45 21.59 19.35
CA LYS A 289 13.47 22.60 19.71
C LYS A 289 13.49 23.80 18.78
N ASN A 290 13.15 23.64 17.50
CA ASN A 290 13.26 24.69 16.51
C ASN A 290 11.88 25.19 16.01
N VAL A 291 10.79 24.83 16.68
CA VAL A 291 9.43 25.18 16.24
C VAL A 291 9.26 26.69 16.08
N GLN A 292 9.82 27.50 16.98
CA GLN A 292 9.78 28.98 16.91
C GLN A 292 10.53 29.58 15.71
N LYS A 293 11.43 28.83 15.08
CA LYS A 293 12.16 29.27 13.88
C LYS A 293 11.49 28.80 12.59
N ILE A 294 10.55 27.88 12.71
CA ILE A 294 9.83 27.25 11.58
C ILE A 294 8.50 27.96 11.34
N TRP A 295 7.96 28.62 12.36
CA TRP A 295 6.78 29.48 12.35
C TRP A 295 7.16 30.96 12.43
#